data_70741b28253251625e641fbb0a3e4c1b
#
_entry.id   70741b28253251625e641fbb0a3e4c1b
#
_cell.length_a   1.000
_cell.length_b   1.000
_cell.length_c   1.000
_cell.angle_alpha   90.00
_cell.angle_beta   90.00
_cell.angle_gamma   90.00
#
_symmetry.space_group_name_H-M   'P 1'
#
loop_
_entity.id
_entity.type
_entity.pdbx_description
1 polymer ?
#
loop_
_entity_poly.entity_id
_entity_poly.type
_entity_poly.pdbx_seq_one_letter_code
_entity_poly.pdbx_strand_id
1 'polypeptide(L)'
;MDILTLNEYLNRIVYGFPMKLVFLLVGAYLVIFRIRWFSAPLRMLRVSFSETFGAIRERAYGFGGQITPFQATMVALSATIGTGHLLGMVAAVLLGGPGAVFWMWVGYFFGTGSKFAEATLAVHYRRRYADGSVSGGPMHYLYRGLPRLRFLAYLFAFFAAVAAFGIGNLAQAGAVGGALVPLGAPPALVGLLLALLVGVVLGGGIVWVARFAQVVVPLKLLLFLLAMGPLLVLYGGRLWEALSLVFQAAFSPEAALGGAAGYSLYAAINAGLGRGIFANEAGLGSAAIAHAQAQVDHPVRQGFWGVTEMFVSFLVTSLTALTFIASGLWQKGGSATEAAQALFGAHPLGGVILALTVAVFALGTMVAWGFYGEEAAAFLFGEGIRWPYRLTFATLAFVGPLGGLEPFLAISDTLNGLMAIPNLLGLVLLGGVMGRLVYGFFRGEPWVLPR
;
A
#
# COMPACT_ATOMS: atom_id res chain seq x y z
N MET A 1 14.37 26.73 14.06
CA MET A 1 13.21 26.10 13.39
C MET A 1 12.72 25.02 14.36
N ASP A 2 11.48 25.10 14.78
CA ASP A 2 10.91 24.06 15.64
C ASP A 2 10.66 22.76 14.87
N ILE A 3 10.38 21.66 15.59
CA ILE A 3 10.20 20.34 15.00
C ILE A 3 9.02 20.31 14.03
N LEU A 4 7.95 21.02 14.30
CA LEU A 4 6.75 21.01 13.45
C LEU A 4 7.01 21.76 12.14
N THR A 5 7.68 22.91 12.18
CA THR A 5 8.10 23.66 10.98
C THR A 5 9.06 22.84 10.10
N LEU A 6 10.02 22.12 10.72
CA LEU A 6 10.89 21.21 9.99
C LEU A 6 10.08 20.08 9.33
N ASN A 7 9.13 19.52 10.07
CA ASN A 7 8.25 18.46 9.56
C ASN A 7 7.44 18.92 8.36
N GLU A 8 6.85 20.11 8.40
CA GLU A 8 6.10 20.68 7.27
C GLU A 8 6.99 20.87 6.03
N TYR A 9 8.21 21.35 6.23
CA TYR A 9 9.16 21.51 5.14
C TYR A 9 9.52 20.16 4.50
N LEU A 10 9.85 19.14 5.31
CA LEU A 10 10.16 17.79 4.84
C LEU A 10 8.94 17.14 4.16
N ASN A 11 7.76 17.31 4.72
CA ASN A 11 6.52 16.79 4.16
C ASN A 11 6.25 17.34 2.76
N ARG A 12 6.46 18.67 2.55
CA ARG A 12 6.34 19.31 1.23
C ARG A 12 7.33 18.73 0.20
N ILE A 13 8.52 18.34 0.63
CA ILE A 13 9.51 17.69 -0.27
C ILE A 13 9.04 16.30 -0.63
N VAL A 14 8.70 15.48 0.37
CA VAL A 14 8.41 14.06 0.22
C VAL A 14 7.11 13.81 -0.54
N TYR A 15 6.07 14.59 -0.26
CA TYR A 15 4.78 14.49 -0.95
C TYR A 15 4.63 15.49 -2.09
N GLY A 16 5.66 16.29 -2.34
CA GLY A 16 5.71 17.26 -3.42
C GLY A 16 5.75 16.60 -4.80
N PHE A 17 5.43 17.39 -5.81
CA PHE A 17 5.44 16.92 -7.21
C PHE A 17 6.81 16.36 -7.66
N PRO A 18 7.97 16.96 -7.29
CA PRO A 18 9.27 16.39 -7.69
C PRO A 18 9.46 14.95 -7.22
N MET A 19 9.07 14.63 -5.99
CA MET A 19 9.20 13.28 -5.46
C MET A 19 8.28 12.29 -6.18
N LYS A 20 7.05 12.67 -6.50
CA LYS A 20 6.12 11.86 -7.30
C LYS A 20 6.70 11.55 -8.69
N LEU A 21 7.39 12.52 -9.29
CA LEU A 21 8.09 12.31 -10.54
C LEU A 21 9.25 11.31 -10.39
N VAL A 22 10.01 11.36 -9.29
CA VAL A 22 11.05 10.36 -9.00
C VAL A 22 10.46 8.95 -8.90
N PHE A 23 9.36 8.76 -8.19
CA PHE A 23 8.65 7.47 -8.14
C PHE A 23 8.27 6.97 -9.54
N LEU A 24 7.68 7.86 -10.35
CA LEU A 24 7.26 7.53 -11.70
C LEU A 24 8.44 7.13 -12.59
N LEU A 25 9.53 7.90 -12.54
CA LEU A 25 10.74 7.66 -13.33
C LEU A 25 11.45 6.37 -12.91
N VAL A 26 11.53 6.07 -11.63
CA VAL A 26 12.11 4.80 -11.14
C VAL A 26 11.25 3.63 -11.58
N GLY A 27 9.93 3.72 -11.44
CA GLY A 27 9.01 2.70 -11.93
C GLY A 27 9.13 2.49 -13.45
N ALA A 28 9.17 3.58 -14.22
CA ALA A 28 9.37 3.53 -15.69
C ALA A 28 10.70 2.89 -16.05
N TYR A 29 11.79 3.28 -15.39
CA TYR A 29 13.11 2.66 -15.58
C TYR A 29 13.05 1.14 -15.36
N LEU A 30 12.41 0.68 -14.31
CA LEU A 30 12.29 -0.74 -14.01
C LEU A 30 11.45 -1.48 -15.06
N VAL A 31 10.27 -0.95 -15.39
CA VAL A 31 9.34 -1.56 -16.36
C VAL A 31 9.97 -1.65 -17.75
N ILE A 32 10.58 -0.55 -18.22
CA ILE A 32 11.08 -0.44 -19.60
C ILE A 32 12.41 -1.18 -19.77
N PHE A 33 13.37 -0.91 -18.88
CA PHE A 33 14.75 -1.34 -19.10
C PHE A 33 15.15 -2.60 -18.36
N ARG A 34 14.51 -2.93 -17.22
CA ARG A 34 14.92 -4.04 -16.37
C ARG A 34 14.02 -5.25 -16.45
N ILE A 35 12.71 -5.05 -16.35
CA ILE A 35 11.72 -6.12 -16.50
C ILE A 35 11.43 -6.35 -17.99
N ARG A 36 11.58 -5.31 -18.81
CA ARG A 36 11.33 -5.32 -20.27
C ARG A 36 9.89 -5.73 -20.57
N TRP A 37 8.94 -5.24 -19.79
CA TRP A 37 7.52 -5.58 -19.91
C TRP A 37 6.96 -5.33 -21.31
N PHE A 38 7.39 -4.23 -21.95
CA PHE A 38 6.94 -3.87 -23.29
C PHE A 38 7.47 -4.78 -24.40
N SER A 39 8.54 -5.54 -24.16
CA SER A 39 9.06 -6.47 -25.18
C SER A 39 8.18 -7.70 -25.40
N ALA A 40 7.34 -8.06 -24.41
CA ALA A 40 6.43 -9.19 -24.49
C ALA A 40 5.24 -9.03 -23.52
N PRO A 41 4.36 -8.02 -23.68
CA PRO A 41 3.33 -7.69 -22.70
C PRO A 41 2.34 -8.82 -22.45
N LEU A 42 1.89 -9.51 -23.50
CA LEU A 42 0.99 -10.65 -23.38
C LEU A 42 1.63 -11.85 -22.66
N ARG A 43 2.93 -12.08 -22.91
CA ARG A 43 3.68 -13.12 -22.20
C ARG A 43 3.80 -12.80 -20.73
N MET A 44 4.10 -11.56 -20.37
CA MET A 44 4.20 -11.11 -18.98
C MET A 44 2.88 -11.22 -18.24
N LEU A 45 1.77 -10.80 -18.85
CA LEU A 45 0.43 -10.98 -18.28
C LEU A 45 0.10 -12.47 -18.09
N ARG A 46 0.31 -13.29 -19.12
CA ARG A 46 0.06 -14.75 -19.03
C ARG A 46 0.88 -15.38 -17.90
N VAL A 47 2.16 -15.04 -17.79
CA VAL A 47 3.04 -15.56 -16.74
C VAL A 47 2.58 -15.04 -15.38
N SER A 48 2.22 -13.75 -15.24
CA SER A 48 1.68 -13.21 -13.98
C SER A 48 0.46 -14.01 -13.53
N PHE A 49 -0.51 -14.27 -14.41
CA PHE A 49 -1.70 -15.06 -14.07
C PHE A 49 -1.37 -16.51 -13.75
N SER A 50 -0.47 -17.16 -14.49
CA SER A 50 -0.09 -18.55 -14.23
C SER A 50 0.69 -18.72 -12.94
N GLU A 51 1.62 -17.80 -12.66
CA GLU A 51 2.46 -17.82 -11.45
C GLU A 51 1.71 -17.41 -10.17
N THR A 52 0.53 -16.79 -10.32
CA THR A 52 -0.30 -16.36 -9.18
C THR A 52 -1.57 -17.23 -9.06
N PHE A 53 -2.56 -16.98 -9.88
CA PHE A 53 -3.84 -17.71 -9.79
C PHE A 53 -3.73 -19.21 -10.12
N GLY A 54 -2.83 -19.59 -11.04
CA GLY A 54 -2.51 -20.98 -11.32
C GLY A 54 -1.83 -21.69 -10.14
N ALA A 55 -0.98 -20.97 -9.42
CA ALA A 55 -0.20 -21.48 -8.29
C ALA A 55 -0.94 -21.48 -6.93
N ILE A 56 -2.15 -20.92 -6.82
CA ILE A 56 -2.94 -20.93 -5.57
C ILE A 56 -3.17 -22.37 -5.05
N ARG A 57 -3.28 -23.35 -5.94
CA ARG A 57 -3.46 -24.78 -5.60
C ARG A 57 -2.14 -25.51 -5.35
N GLU A 58 -1.01 -24.96 -5.77
CA GLU A 58 0.29 -25.56 -5.55
C GLU A 58 0.73 -25.30 -4.12
N ARG A 59 0.98 -26.38 -3.37
CA ARG A 59 1.54 -26.31 -2.02
C ARG A 59 2.92 -25.66 -2.09
N ALA A 60 3.23 -24.87 -1.06
CA ALA A 60 4.48 -24.14 -0.90
C ALA A 60 5.69 -24.84 -1.53
N TYR A 61 6.35 -24.16 -2.45
CA TYR A 61 7.63 -24.60 -2.99
C TYR A 61 8.68 -24.54 -1.86
N GLY A 62 9.20 -25.67 -1.44
CA GLY A 62 9.91 -25.94 -0.21
C GLY A 62 11.21 -25.18 0.08
N PHE A 63 11.41 -23.93 -0.26
CA PHE A 63 12.64 -23.21 -0.03
C PHE A 63 12.46 -21.90 0.76
N GLY A 64 12.78 -22.02 2.06
CA GLY A 64 13.34 -20.93 2.86
C GLY A 64 12.50 -19.69 3.12
N GLY A 65 11.17 -19.79 3.21
CA GLY A 65 10.27 -18.81 3.77
C GLY A 65 9.48 -19.39 4.93
N GLN A 66 8.65 -18.58 5.58
CA GLN A 66 7.81 -18.99 6.71
C GLN A 66 6.34 -19.19 6.32
N ILE A 67 5.90 -18.57 5.24
CA ILE A 67 4.52 -18.55 4.78
C ILE A 67 4.44 -18.75 3.26
N THR A 68 3.27 -19.14 2.75
CA THR A 68 3.10 -19.33 1.30
C THR A 68 3.16 -18.01 0.53
N PRO A 69 3.45 -18.01 -0.80
CA PRO A 69 3.42 -16.81 -1.64
C PRO A 69 2.06 -16.08 -1.58
N PHE A 70 0.97 -16.85 -1.57
CA PHE A 70 -0.38 -16.32 -1.39
C PHE A 70 -0.54 -15.61 -0.04
N GLN A 71 -0.12 -16.24 1.06
CA GLN A 71 -0.18 -15.63 2.40
C GLN A 71 0.65 -14.35 2.49
N ALA A 72 1.87 -14.35 1.94
CA ALA A 72 2.71 -13.15 1.90
C ALA A 72 2.01 -11.99 1.16
N THR A 73 1.35 -12.30 0.05
CA THR A 73 0.57 -11.33 -0.71
C THR A 73 -0.68 -10.88 0.04
N MET A 74 -1.35 -11.77 0.78
CA MET A 74 -2.47 -11.36 1.66
C MET A 74 -2.00 -10.40 2.76
N VAL A 75 -0.82 -10.61 3.35
CA VAL A 75 -0.24 -9.64 4.32
C VAL A 75 0.03 -8.30 3.64
N ALA A 76 0.63 -8.29 2.45
CA ALA A 76 0.89 -7.08 1.69
C ALA A 76 -0.42 -6.35 1.32
N LEU A 77 -1.42 -7.05 0.78
CA LEU A 77 -2.75 -6.50 0.49
C LEU A 77 -3.47 -6.00 1.75
N SER A 78 -3.25 -6.66 2.89
CA SER A 78 -3.82 -6.22 4.16
C SER A 78 -3.30 -4.87 4.60
N ALA A 79 -2.02 -4.57 4.35
CA ALA A 79 -1.43 -3.25 4.56
C ALA A 79 -1.95 -2.23 3.54
N THR A 80 -1.85 -2.58 2.26
CA THR A 80 -2.10 -1.70 1.13
C THR A 80 -3.57 -1.30 1.04
N ILE A 81 -4.52 -2.26 1.08
CA ILE A 81 -5.96 -1.96 0.99
C ILE A 81 -6.46 -1.45 2.34
N GLY A 82 -6.35 -0.14 2.53
CA GLY A 82 -6.80 0.60 3.69
C GLY A 82 -7.86 1.65 3.35
N THR A 83 -8.16 2.50 4.32
CA THR A 83 -9.13 3.61 4.20
C THR A 83 -8.82 4.57 3.05
N GLY A 84 -7.54 4.68 2.66
CA GLY A 84 -7.09 5.47 1.53
C GLY A 84 -7.69 5.05 0.18
N HIS A 85 -8.09 3.79 0.01
CA HIS A 85 -8.73 3.29 -1.21
C HIS A 85 -10.17 3.78 -1.39
N LEU A 86 -10.82 4.17 -0.32
CA LEU A 86 -12.17 4.75 -0.32
C LEU A 86 -12.08 6.28 -0.22
N LEU A 87 -11.72 6.78 0.96
CA LEU A 87 -11.70 8.22 1.24
C LEU A 87 -10.64 8.95 0.43
N GLY A 88 -9.49 8.33 0.23
CA GLY A 88 -8.40 8.92 -0.53
C GLY A 88 -8.71 9.05 -2.01
N MET A 89 -9.52 8.16 -2.61
CA MET A 89 -9.96 8.30 -4.00
C MET A 89 -10.95 9.43 -4.17
N VAL A 90 -11.90 9.53 -3.24
CA VAL A 90 -12.83 10.67 -3.20
C VAL A 90 -12.05 11.98 -3.09
N ALA A 91 -11.08 12.06 -2.18
CA ALA A 91 -10.20 13.23 -2.03
C ALA A 91 -9.44 13.58 -3.31
N ALA A 92 -8.89 12.58 -4.01
CA ALA A 92 -8.14 12.83 -5.25
C ALA A 92 -9.02 13.43 -6.35
N VAL A 93 -10.26 12.93 -6.48
CA VAL A 93 -11.22 13.48 -7.46
C VAL A 93 -11.71 14.87 -7.06
N LEU A 94 -11.89 15.13 -5.76
CA LEU A 94 -12.25 16.47 -5.27
C LEU A 94 -11.13 17.50 -5.51
N LEU A 95 -9.86 17.09 -5.38
CA LEU A 95 -8.69 17.97 -5.52
C LEU A 95 -8.23 18.17 -6.97
N GLY A 96 -8.30 17.12 -7.76
CA GLY A 96 -7.73 17.09 -9.12
C GLY A 96 -8.76 16.89 -10.24
N GLY A 97 -10.05 16.82 -9.89
CA GLY A 97 -11.11 16.51 -10.84
C GLY A 97 -11.07 15.08 -11.39
N PRO A 98 -11.98 14.73 -12.30
CA PRO A 98 -12.01 13.41 -12.94
C PRO A 98 -10.71 13.00 -13.62
N GLY A 99 -9.94 13.94 -14.16
CA GLY A 99 -8.65 13.71 -14.79
C GLY A 99 -7.59 13.12 -13.86
N ALA A 100 -7.71 13.32 -12.54
CA ALA A 100 -6.83 12.72 -11.56
C ALA A 100 -6.83 11.18 -11.62
N VAL A 101 -7.94 10.56 -12.01
CA VAL A 101 -8.06 9.11 -12.13
C VAL A 101 -7.15 8.56 -13.24
N PHE A 102 -7.04 9.23 -14.36
CA PHE A 102 -6.10 8.86 -15.42
C PHE A 102 -4.65 8.86 -14.92
N TRP A 103 -4.24 9.94 -14.25
CA TRP A 103 -2.89 10.05 -13.72
C TRP A 103 -2.61 9.08 -12.56
N MET A 104 -3.64 8.72 -11.80
CA MET A 104 -3.57 7.61 -10.85
C MET A 104 -3.25 6.29 -11.57
N TRP A 105 -3.91 5.98 -12.68
CA TRP A 105 -3.64 4.76 -13.47
C TRP A 105 -2.21 4.74 -14.04
N VAL A 106 -1.70 5.89 -14.47
CA VAL A 106 -0.30 6.03 -14.88
C VAL A 106 0.64 5.71 -13.70
N GLY A 107 0.34 6.21 -12.51
CA GLY A 107 1.07 5.89 -11.28
C GLY A 107 1.04 4.39 -10.93
N TYR A 108 -0.12 3.75 -11.07
CA TYR A 108 -0.26 2.28 -10.87
C TYR A 108 0.56 1.49 -11.87
N PHE A 109 0.48 1.85 -13.15
CA PHE A 109 1.20 1.14 -14.22
C PHE A 109 2.71 1.12 -13.97
N PHE A 110 3.31 2.29 -13.75
CA PHE A 110 4.75 2.36 -13.49
C PHE A 110 5.11 1.89 -12.08
N GLY A 111 4.25 2.10 -11.10
CA GLY A 111 4.40 1.56 -9.74
C GLY A 111 4.50 0.03 -9.70
N THR A 112 3.86 -0.66 -10.64
CA THR A 112 3.97 -2.13 -10.79
C THR A 112 5.41 -2.58 -10.96
N GLY A 113 6.25 -1.82 -11.66
CA GLY A 113 7.68 -2.11 -11.79
C GLY A 113 8.44 -2.02 -10.48
N SER A 114 8.15 -0.99 -9.68
CA SER A 114 8.74 -0.84 -8.35
C SER A 114 8.31 -1.98 -7.43
N LYS A 115 7.03 -2.30 -7.36
CA LYS A 115 6.49 -3.39 -6.53
C LYS A 115 7.08 -4.75 -6.91
N PHE A 116 7.17 -5.05 -8.22
CA PHE A 116 7.81 -6.26 -8.72
C PHE A 116 9.28 -6.36 -8.27
N ALA A 117 10.04 -5.27 -8.43
CA ALA A 117 11.45 -5.22 -8.04
C ALA A 117 11.64 -5.35 -6.52
N GLU A 118 10.80 -4.66 -5.73
CA GLU A 118 10.79 -4.74 -4.26
C GLU A 118 10.58 -6.18 -3.79
N ALA A 119 9.54 -6.86 -4.27
CA ALA A 119 9.24 -8.24 -3.90
C ALA A 119 10.34 -9.21 -4.34
N THR A 120 10.87 -9.04 -5.55
CA THR A 120 11.97 -9.88 -6.08
C THR A 120 13.25 -9.70 -5.27
N LEU A 121 13.68 -8.45 -5.02
CA LEU A 121 14.91 -8.16 -4.28
C LEU A 121 14.78 -8.55 -2.80
N ALA A 122 13.59 -8.41 -2.21
CA ALA A 122 13.35 -8.79 -0.82
C ALA A 122 13.53 -10.29 -0.59
N VAL A 123 13.06 -11.13 -1.51
CA VAL A 123 13.30 -12.59 -1.46
C VAL A 123 14.77 -12.90 -1.75
N HIS A 124 15.37 -12.22 -2.74
CA HIS A 124 16.76 -12.49 -3.14
C HIS A 124 17.77 -12.20 -2.03
N TYR A 125 17.61 -11.09 -1.30
CA TYR A 125 18.54 -10.64 -0.27
C TYR A 125 18.11 -10.93 1.18
N ARG A 126 17.02 -11.71 1.38
CA ARG A 126 16.55 -12.06 2.73
C ARG A 126 17.59 -12.77 3.56
N ARG A 127 17.56 -12.57 4.87
CA ARG A 127 18.38 -13.29 5.85
C ARG A 127 17.58 -14.49 6.35
N ARG A 128 18.24 -15.63 6.42
CA ARG A 128 17.73 -16.83 7.09
C ARG A 128 18.50 -17.01 8.40
N TYR A 129 17.77 -17.29 9.44
CA TYR A 129 18.34 -17.58 10.77
C TYR A 129 18.41 -19.10 10.98
N ALA A 130 19.21 -19.51 12.00
CA ALA A 130 19.42 -20.94 12.31
C ALA A 130 18.14 -21.65 12.78
N ASP A 131 17.19 -20.92 13.35
CA ASP A 131 15.88 -21.42 13.77
C ASP A 131 14.87 -21.57 12.62
N GLY A 132 15.29 -21.29 11.38
CA GLY A 132 14.44 -21.32 10.18
C GLY A 132 13.63 -20.05 9.94
N SER A 133 13.68 -19.07 10.85
CA SER A 133 13.03 -17.79 10.64
C SER A 133 13.70 -16.99 9.51
N VAL A 134 12.95 -16.04 8.95
CA VAL A 134 13.41 -15.23 7.81
C VAL A 134 13.13 -13.77 8.12
N SER A 135 14.09 -12.89 7.81
CA SER A 135 13.90 -11.45 7.80
C SER A 135 14.34 -10.88 6.45
N GLY A 136 13.58 -9.92 5.92
CA GLY A 136 13.85 -9.35 4.60
C GLY A 136 13.16 -8.01 4.41
N GLY A 137 13.28 -7.48 3.20
CA GLY A 137 12.76 -6.16 2.85
C GLY A 137 13.87 -5.18 2.50
N PRO A 138 13.57 -3.88 2.35
CA PRO A 138 14.55 -2.88 1.91
C PRO A 138 15.80 -2.81 2.79
N MET A 139 15.66 -2.88 4.11
CA MET A 139 16.80 -2.88 5.01
C MET A 139 17.82 -4.00 4.69
N HIS A 140 17.33 -5.18 4.26
CA HIS A 140 18.21 -6.30 3.91
C HIS A 140 18.84 -6.16 2.52
N TYR A 141 18.09 -5.80 1.48
CA TYR A 141 18.69 -5.67 0.15
C TYR A 141 19.58 -4.42 0.03
N LEU A 142 19.29 -3.34 0.77
CA LEU A 142 20.21 -2.19 0.87
C LEU A 142 21.50 -2.57 1.61
N TYR A 143 21.39 -3.28 2.74
CA TYR A 143 22.53 -3.66 3.55
C TYR A 143 23.46 -4.65 2.83
N ARG A 144 22.88 -5.69 2.20
CA ARG A 144 23.65 -6.78 1.54
C ARG A 144 23.98 -6.47 0.09
N GLY A 145 23.07 -5.83 -0.62
CA GLY A 145 23.23 -5.50 -2.05
C GLY A 145 24.09 -4.27 -2.31
N LEU A 146 24.18 -3.35 -1.33
CA LEU A 146 24.93 -2.09 -1.44
C LEU A 146 25.93 -1.90 -0.29
N PRO A 147 27.02 -2.68 -0.22
CA PRO A 147 27.94 -2.67 0.93
C PRO A 147 28.55 -1.30 1.26
N ARG A 148 28.72 -0.43 0.23
CA ARG A 148 29.26 0.93 0.42
C ARG A 148 28.21 1.94 0.90
N LEU A 149 26.93 1.60 0.83
CA LEU A 149 25.80 2.48 1.16
C LEU A 149 24.89 1.87 2.24
N ARG A 150 25.46 1.07 3.16
CA ARG A 150 24.71 0.40 4.24
C ARG A 150 23.91 1.34 5.12
N PHE A 151 24.32 2.61 5.23
CA PHE A 151 23.59 3.61 6.01
C PHE A 151 22.15 3.80 5.50
N LEU A 152 21.89 3.59 4.20
CA LEU A 152 20.54 3.63 3.62
C LEU A 152 19.62 2.57 4.23
N ALA A 153 20.16 1.40 4.59
CA ALA A 153 19.41 0.34 5.24
C ALA A 153 18.93 0.75 6.64
N TYR A 154 19.81 1.40 7.41
CA TYR A 154 19.48 1.91 8.75
C TYR A 154 18.48 3.07 8.68
N LEU A 155 18.62 3.99 7.71
CA LEU A 155 17.67 5.06 7.50
C LEU A 155 16.28 4.51 7.15
N PHE A 156 16.21 3.57 6.21
CA PHE A 156 14.94 2.92 5.86
C PHE A 156 14.30 2.28 7.09
N ALA A 157 15.07 1.46 7.82
CA ALA A 157 14.56 0.73 8.98
C ALA A 157 14.08 1.68 10.09
N PHE A 158 14.80 2.77 10.36
CA PHE A 158 14.38 3.77 11.33
C PHE A 158 13.06 4.44 10.91
N PHE A 159 12.97 4.92 9.67
CA PHE A 159 11.75 5.56 9.18
C PHE A 159 10.56 4.59 9.20
N ALA A 160 10.73 3.36 8.75
CA ALA A 160 9.68 2.35 8.73
C ALA A 160 9.20 1.98 10.14
N ALA A 161 10.14 1.79 11.10
CA ALA A 161 9.79 1.43 12.46
C ALA A 161 8.97 2.51 13.17
N VAL A 162 9.28 3.79 12.96
CA VAL A 162 8.54 4.92 13.56
C VAL A 162 7.24 5.19 12.80
N ALA A 163 7.27 5.18 11.47
CA ALA A 163 6.09 5.41 10.65
C ALA A 163 4.95 4.41 10.95
N ALA A 164 5.30 3.16 11.27
CA ALA A 164 4.33 2.13 11.59
C ALA A 164 3.45 2.50 12.80
N PHE A 165 3.98 3.18 13.81
CA PHE A 165 3.23 3.62 14.99
C PHE A 165 2.16 4.68 14.65
N GLY A 166 2.44 5.58 13.70
CA GLY A 166 1.50 6.63 13.31
C GLY A 166 0.55 6.18 12.20
N ILE A 167 1.05 6.13 10.95
CA ILE A 167 0.20 5.85 9.79
C ILE A 167 -0.35 4.41 9.79
N GLY A 168 0.46 3.46 10.24
CA GLY A 168 0.08 2.05 10.32
C GLY A 168 -0.83 1.72 11.50
N ASN A 169 -0.81 2.50 12.56
CA ASN A 169 -1.53 2.24 13.80
C ASN A 169 -2.51 3.36 14.17
N LEU A 170 -2.00 4.49 14.70
CA LEU A 170 -2.83 5.56 15.28
C LEU A 170 -3.84 6.14 14.27
N ALA A 171 -3.40 6.38 13.03
CA ALA A 171 -4.29 6.86 11.98
C ALA A 171 -5.41 5.86 11.67
N GLN A 172 -5.08 4.58 11.63
CA GLN A 172 -6.05 3.52 11.37
C GLN A 172 -7.00 3.34 12.57
N ALA A 173 -6.47 3.30 13.78
CA ALA A 173 -7.28 3.21 14.99
C ALA A 173 -8.20 4.43 15.15
N GLY A 174 -7.71 5.63 14.86
CA GLY A 174 -8.51 6.85 14.80
C GLY A 174 -9.62 6.78 13.74
N ALA A 175 -9.34 6.21 12.55
CA ALA A 175 -10.35 6.01 11.52
C ALA A 175 -11.46 5.03 11.98
N VAL A 176 -11.11 3.95 12.72
CA VAL A 176 -12.09 3.06 13.32
C VAL A 176 -12.94 3.81 14.35
N GLY A 177 -12.32 4.63 15.20
CA GLY A 177 -13.03 5.50 16.15
C GLY A 177 -14.00 6.43 15.43
N GLY A 178 -13.54 7.15 14.42
CA GLY A 178 -14.36 8.05 13.59
C GLY A 178 -15.52 7.37 12.88
N ALA A 179 -15.41 6.06 12.59
CA ALA A 179 -16.48 5.30 11.95
C ALA A 179 -17.50 4.72 12.96
N LEU A 180 -17.05 4.25 14.14
CA LEU A 180 -17.89 3.51 15.08
C LEU A 180 -18.46 4.37 16.23
N VAL A 181 -17.75 5.41 16.67
CA VAL A 181 -18.21 6.28 17.76
C VAL A 181 -19.51 7.01 17.41
N PRO A 182 -19.70 7.56 16.19
CA PRO A 182 -20.98 8.14 15.80
C PRO A 182 -22.15 7.15 15.79
N LEU A 183 -21.86 5.83 15.71
CA LEU A 183 -22.86 4.77 15.81
C LEU A 183 -23.14 4.34 17.26
N GLY A 184 -22.58 5.04 18.27
CA GLY A 184 -22.79 4.83 19.69
C GLY A 184 -21.75 3.94 20.38
N ALA A 185 -20.66 3.53 19.71
CA ALA A 185 -19.61 2.74 20.35
C ALA A 185 -18.73 3.62 21.26
N PRO A 186 -18.50 3.24 22.55
CA PRO A 186 -17.61 4.00 23.42
C PRO A 186 -16.16 3.97 22.89
N PRO A 187 -15.46 5.13 22.76
CA PRO A 187 -14.10 5.17 22.21
C PRO A 187 -13.10 4.27 22.92
N ALA A 188 -13.17 4.20 24.26
CA ALA A 188 -12.31 3.35 25.08
C ALA A 188 -12.55 1.85 24.81
N LEU A 189 -13.80 1.43 24.57
CA LEU A 189 -14.11 0.05 24.21
C LEU A 189 -13.56 -0.30 22.83
N VAL A 190 -13.72 0.61 21.84
CA VAL A 190 -13.14 0.45 20.50
C VAL A 190 -11.62 0.30 20.60
N GLY A 191 -10.95 1.19 21.34
CA GLY A 191 -9.51 1.13 21.56
C GLY A 191 -9.05 -0.16 22.23
N LEU A 192 -9.77 -0.62 23.27
CA LEU A 192 -9.45 -1.86 23.97
C LEU A 192 -9.56 -3.09 23.05
N LEU A 193 -10.62 -3.17 22.24
CA LEU A 193 -10.82 -4.28 21.31
C LEU A 193 -9.72 -4.29 20.22
N LEU A 194 -9.34 -3.11 19.69
CA LEU A 194 -8.24 -2.98 18.74
C LEU A 194 -6.92 -3.42 19.37
N ALA A 195 -6.59 -2.93 20.55
CA ALA A 195 -5.36 -3.27 21.27
C ALA A 195 -5.23 -4.78 21.53
N LEU A 196 -6.30 -5.40 22.00
CA LEU A 196 -6.33 -6.84 22.27
C LEU A 196 -6.16 -7.65 20.98
N LEU A 197 -6.92 -7.33 19.93
CA LEU A 197 -6.87 -8.07 18.68
C LEU A 197 -5.51 -7.93 18.00
N VAL A 198 -5.02 -6.70 17.87
CA VAL A 198 -3.70 -6.42 17.27
C VAL A 198 -2.59 -7.06 18.11
N GLY A 199 -2.64 -6.94 19.44
CA GLY A 199 -1.66 -7.54 20.36
C GLY A 199 -1.62 -9.06 20.26
N VAL A 200 -2.77 -9.73 20.23
CA VAL A 200 -2.86 -11.18 20.06
C VAL A 200 -2.30 -11.63 18.71
N VAL A 201 -2.68 -10.98 17.62
CA VAL A 201 -2.23 -11.38 16.29
C VAL A 201 -0.72 -11.16 16.11
N LEU A 202 -0.20 -10.00 16.53
CA LEU A 202 1.24 -9.73 16.48
C LEU A 202 2.02 -10.65 17.42
N GLY A 203 1.44 -11.01 18.56
CA GLY A 203 2.03 -11.97 19.51
C GLY A 203 2.39 -13.31 18.89
N GLY A 204 1.60 -13.79 17.94
CA GLY A 204 1.86 -15.02 17.16
C GLY A 204 2.84 -14.88 16.00
N GLY A 205 3.42 -13.69 15.78
CA GLY A 205 4.38 -13.41 14.70
C GLY A 205 3.80 -13.56 13.30
N ILE A 206 4.70 -13.70 12.30
CA ILE A 206 4.30 -13.69 10.88
C ILE A 206 3.26 -14.76 10.52
N VAL A 207 3.30 -15.91 11.15
CA VAL A 207 2.37 -17.01 10.85
C VAL A 207 0.93 -16.64 11.24
N TRP A 208 0.75 -15.99 12.38
CA TRP A 208 -0.57 -15.51 12.82
C TRP A 208 -1.03 -14.29 12.01
N VAL A 209 -0.13 -13.37 11.73
CA VAL A 209 -0.37 -12.23 10.83
C VAL A 209 -0.84 -12.74 9.45
N ALA A 210 -0.20 -13.75 8.90
CA ALA A 210 -0.56 -14.33 7.62
C ALA A 210 -1.92 -15.05 7.64
N ARG A 211 -2.21 -15.84 8.71
CA ARG A 211 -3.51 -16.48 8.91
C ARG A 211 -4.63 -15.45 9.07
N PHE A 212 -4.37 -14.39 9.78
CA PHE A 212 -5.30 -13.28 9.91
C PHE A 212 -5.54 -12.59 8.57
N ALA A 213 -4.48 -12.22 7.84
CA ALA A 213 -4.58 -11.52 6.57
C ALA A 213 -5.32 -12.33 5.49
N GLN A 214 -5.10 -13.66 5.41
CA GLN A 214 -5.78 -14.51 4.44
C GLN A 214 -7.30 -14.64 4.67
N VAL A 215 -7.82 -14.28 5.86
CA VAL A 215 -9.25 -14.19 6.15
C VAL A 215 -9.73 -12.75 5.97
N VAL A 216 -8.98 -11.79 6.49
CA VAL A 216 -9.40 -10.38 6.49
C VAL A 216 -9.38 -9.76 5.10
N VAL A 217 -8.44 -10.12 4.22
CA VAL A 217 -8.39 -9.54 2.86
C VAL A 217 -9.60 -9.94 2.02
N PRO A 218 -10.00 -11.22 1.93
CA PRO A 218 -11.26 -11.58 1.27
C PRO A 218 -12.47 -10.90 1.91
N LEU A 219 -12.50 -10.76 3.24
CA LEU A 219 -13.57 -10.05 3.94
C LEU A 219 -13.60 -8.55 3.58
N LYS A 220 -12.43 -7.89 3.48
CA LYS A 220 -12.31 -6.52 2.97
C LYS A 220 -12.94 -6.37 1.59
N LEU A 221 -12.57 -7.26 0.67
CA LEU A 221 -13.08 -7.24 -0.70
C LEU A 221 -14.58 -7.52 -0.75
N LEU A 222 -15.08 -8.44 0.07
CA LEU A 222 -16.52 -8.71 0.18
C LEU A 222 -17.28 -7.48 0.70
N LEU A 223 -16.81 -6.87 1.80
CA LEU A 223 -17.43 -5.65 2.35
C LEU A 223 -17.37 -4.49 1.35
N PHE A 224 -16.25 -4.35 0.64
CA PHE A 224 -16.13 -3.38 -0.45
C PHE A 224 -17.17 -3.62 -1.53
N LEU A 225 -17.35 -4.86 -1.98
CA LEU A 225 -18.35 -5.21 -3.00
C LEU A 225 -19.77 -5.01 -2.49
N LEU A 226 -20.05 -5.29 -1.22
CA LEU A 226 -21.35 -5.03 -0.60
C LEU A 226 -21.64 -3.53 -0.49
N ALA A 227 -20.63 -2.71 -0.20
CA ALA A 227 -20.75 -1.26 -0.17
C ALA A 227 -20.89 -0.66 -1.58
N MET A 228 -20.10 -1.13 -2.51
CA MET A 228 -19.98 -0.57 -3.86
C MET A 228 -21.01 -1.13 -4.84
N GLY A 229 -21.44 -2.40 -4.69
CA GLY A 229 -22.36 -3.07 -5.60
C GLY A 229 -23.69 -2.33 -5.81
N PRO A 230 -24.42 -1.93 -4.75
CA PRO A 230 -25.64 -1.13 -4.90
C PRO A 230 -25.40 0.20 -5.62
N LEU A 231 -24.26 0.85 -5.38
CA LEU A 231 -23.89 2.10 -6.03
C LEU A 231 -23.57 1.90 -7.53
N LEU A 232 -22.91 0.78 -7.86
CA LEU A 232 -22.65 0.41 -9.25
C LEU A 232 -23.96 0.13 -10.01
N VAL A 233 -24.95 -0.45 -9.36
CA VAL A 233 -26.30 -0.62 -9.96
C VAL A 233 -26.97 0.74 -10.13
N LEU A 234 -26.93 1.60 -9.10
CA LEU A 234 -27.58 2.92 -9.11
C LEU A 234 -26.98 3.86 -10.17
N TYR A 235 -25.65 3.89 -10.27
CA TYR A 235 -24.93 4.80 -11.17
C TYR A 235 -24.39 4.12 -12.44
N GLY A 236 -24.68 2.82 -12.65
CA GLY A 236 -24.11 1.99 -13.72
C GLY A 236 -24.31 2.56 -15.13
N GLY A 237 -25.48 3.14 -15.41
CA GLY A 237 -25.78 3.79 -16.69
C GLY A 237 -24.88 5.00 -17.01
N ARG A 238 -24.22 5.59 -16.00
CA ARG A 238 -23.36 6.77 -16.15
C ARG A 238 -21.86 6.44 -16.07
N LEU A 239 -21.50 5.18 -15.87
CA LEU A 239 -20.07 4.77 -15.73
C LEU A 239 -19.29 5.01 -17.02
N TRP A 240 -19.92 4.84 -18.19
CA TRP A 240 -19.28 5.12 -19.47
C TRP A 240 -19.00 6.61 -19.66
N GLU A 241 -19.94 7.45 -19.28
CA GLU A 241 -19.77 8.92 -19.27
C GLU A 241 -18.64 9.32 -18.29
N ALA A 242 -18.64 8.74 -17.09
CA ALA A 242 -17.58 8.96 -16.10
C ALA A 242 -16.20 8.57 -16.65
N LEU A 243 -16.09 7.41 -17.31
CA LEU A 243 -14.86 6.96 -17.94
C LEU A 243 -14.43 7.91 -19.07
N SER A 244 -15.34 8.32 -19.93
CA SER A 244 -15.07 9.31 -21.00
C SER A 244 -14.55 10.62 -20.41
N LEU A 245 -15.19 11.10 -19.33
CA LEU A 245 -14.79 12.32 -18.63
C LEU A 245 -13.40 12.23 -18.02
N VAL A 246 -13.00 11.04 -17.51
CA VAL A 246 -11.63 10.79 -17.00
C VAL A 246 -10.60 11.08 -18.09
N PHE A 247 -10.79 10.55 -19.31
CA PHE A 247 -9.85 10.76 -20.41
C PHE A 247 -9.87 12.20 -20.95
N GLN A 248 -11.04 12.81 -21.06
CA GLN A 248 -11.17 14.19 -21.52
C GLN A 248 -10.51 15.16 -20.53
N ALA A 249 -10.77 15.01 -19.24
CA ALA A 249 -10.24 15.87 -18.20
C ALA A 249 -8.77 15.60 -17.87
N ALA A 250 -8.18 14.51 -18.35
CA ALA A 250 -6.79 14.14 -18.04
C ALA A 250 -5.78 15.15 -18.59
N PHE A 251 -6.08 15.79 -19.74
CA PHE A 251 -5.17 16.69 -20.44
C PHE A 251 -5.72 18.11 -20.64
N SER A 252 -7.02 18.27 -20.48
CA SER A 252 -7.71 19.56 -20.63
C SER A 252 -8.85 19.68 -19.61
N PRO A 253 -8.53 19.76 -18.30
CA PRO A 253 -9.56 19.78 -17.25
C PRO A 253 -10.51 20.97 -17.38
N GLU A 254 -9.98 22.14 -17.73
CA GLU A 254 -10.74 23.39 -17.89
C GLU A 254 -11.74 23.31 -19.06
N ALA A 255 -11.31 22.72 -20.19
CA ALA A 255 -12.17 22.54 -21.35
C ALA A 255 -13.23 21.44 -21.10
N ALA A 256 -12.88 20.36 -20.45
CA ALA A 256 -13.78 19.24 -20.16
C ALA A 256 -14.87 19.61 -19.14
N LEU A 257 -14.61 20.57 -18.26
CA LEU A 257 -15.47 20.95 -17.14
C LEU A 257 -16.11 22.34 -17.32
N GLY A 258 -15.97 22.94 -18.50
CA GLY A 258 -16.58 24.24 -18.82
C GLY A 258 -16.04 25.41 -17.99
N GLY A 259 -14.83 25.32 -17.49
CA GLY A 259 -14.19 26.37 -16.67
C GLY A 259 -14.77 26.57 -15.25
N ALA A 260 -15.84 25.86 -14.91
CA ALA A 260 -16.62 26.10 -13.69
C ALA A 260 -15.98 25.53 -12.40
N ALA A 261 -15.03 24.59 -12.53
CA ALA A 261 -14.55 23.80 -11.38
C ALA A 261 -13.14 24.14 -10.88
N GLY A 262 -12.44 25.12 -11.51
CA GLY A 262 -11.11 25.56 -11.04
C GLY A 262 -9.99 24.50 -11.04
N TYR A 263 -10.19 23.38 -11.72
CA TYR A 263 -9.19 22.30 -11.81
C TYR A 263 -8.15 22.64 -12.87
N SER A 264 -6.87 22.55 -12.47
CA SER A 264 -5.73 22.69 -13.38
C SER A 264 -5.16 21.32 -13.77
N LEU A 265 -4.48 21.26 -14.91
CA LEU A 265 -3.74 20.06 -15.30
C LEU A 265 -2.72 19.65 -14.22
N TYR A 266 -2.07 20.62 -13.58
CA TYR A 266 -1.16 20.37 -12.46
C TYR A 266 -1.88 19.70 -11.28
N ALA A 267 -3.08 20.18 -10.91
CA ALA A 267 -3.86 19.60 -9.81
C ALA A 267 -4.26 18.15 -10.13
N ALA A 268 -4.70 17.87 -11.36
CA ALA A 268 -5.07 16.53 -11.80
C ALA A 268 -3.85 15.57 -11.74
N ILE A 269 -2.70 15.97 -12.28
CA ILE A 269 -1.47 15.17 -12.24
C ILE A 269 -1.02 14.96 -10.79
N ASN A 270 -0.95 16.02 -9.99
CA ASN A 270 -0.44 15.97 -8.63
C ASN A 270 -1.32 15.12 -7.71
N ALA A 271 -2.64 15.26 -7.77
CA ALA A 271 -3.58 14.47 -6.98
C ALA A 271 -3.60 12.99 -7.46
N GLY A 272 -3.63 12.78 -8.77
CA GLY A 272 -3.67 11.44 -9.36
C GLY A 272 -2.40 10.64 -9.09
N LEU A 273 -1.23 11.18 -9.43
CA LEU A 273 0.05 10.50 -9.14
C LEU A 273 0.24 10.25 -7.65
N GLY A 274 -0.14 11.20 -6.79
CA GLY A 274 -0.08 11.01 -5.35
C GLY A 274 -0.85 9.77 -4.91
N ARG A 275 -2.07 9.58 -5.39
CA ARG A 275 -2.86 8.39 -5.05
C ARG A 275 -2.38 7.13 -5.74
N GLY A 276 -1.97 7.22 -7.01
CA GLY A 276 -1.40 6.09 -7.74
C GLY A 276 -0.09 5.54 -7.18
N ILE A 277 0.61 6.30 -6.34
CA ILE A 277 1.88 5.91 -5.72
C ILE A 277 1.67 5.53 -4.25
N PHE A 278 1.09 6.43 -3.45
CA PHE A 278 1.03 6.24 -2.00
C PHE A 278 -0.09 5.29 -1.56
N ALA A 279 -1.19 5.16 -2.31
CA ALA A 279 -2.25 4.21 -1.97
C ALA A 279 -1.83 2.75 -2.14
N ASN A 280 -0.94 2.46 -3.11
CA ASN A 280 -0.49 1.10 -3.41
C ASN A 280 0.87 0.74 -2.80
N GLU A 281 1.49 1.67 -2.06
CA GLU A 281 2.81 1.52 -1.42
C GLU A 281 3.95 1.14 -2.38
N ALA A 282 3.80 1.34 -3.70
CA ALA A 282 4.84 1.00 -4.67
C ALA A 282 5.99 2.03 -4.63
N GLY A 283 7.19 1.57 -4.40
CA GLY A 283 8.36 2.42 -4.21
C GLY A 283 8.58 2.85 -2.76
N LEU A 284 7.64 2.58 -1.85
CA LEU A 284 7.83 2.80 -0.41
C LEU A 284 8.68 1.70 0.25
N GLY A 285 8.61 0.47 -0.27
CA GLY A 285 9.37 -0.66 0.24
C GLY A 285 8.70 -1.44 1.39
N SER A 286 7.63 -0.94 1.97
CA SER A 286 6.95 -1.55 3.13
C SER A 286 6.48 -2.99 2.84
N ALA A 287 5.73 -3.20 1.76
CA ALA A 287 5.21 -4.50 1.38
C ALA A 287 6.31 -5.55 1.07
N ALA A 288 7.51 -5.11 0.70
CA ALA A 288 8.65 -5.99 0.47
C ALA A 288 9.01 -6.83 1.71
N ILE A 289 8.72 -6.32 2.91
CA ILE A 289 8.94 -7.01 4.19
C ILE A 289 8.06 -8.28 4.28
N ALA A 290 6.79 -8.18 3.87
CA ALA A 290 5.89 -9.35 3.80
C ALA A 290 6.31 -10.31 2.69
N HIS A 291 6.61 -9.80 1.50
CA HIS A 291 7.01 -10.62 0.36
C HIS A 291 8.27 -11.43 0.61
N ALA A 292 9.21 -10.90 1.42
CA ALA A 292 10.42 -11.62 1.82
C ALA A 292 10.15 -12.94 2.56
N GLN A 293 8.99 -13.05 3.22
CA GLN A 293 8.59 -14.21 4.02
C GLN A 293 8.10 -15.40 3.20
N ALA A 294 7.90 -15.21 1.89
CA ALA A 294 7.32 -16.21 1.01
C ALA A 294 8.22 -17.42 0.76
N GLN A 295 7.64 -18.61 0.76
CA GLN A 295 8.28 -19.85 0.35
C GLN A 295 8.24 -19.97 -1.17
N VAL A 296 9.30 -19.58 -1.85
CA VAL A 296 9.43 -19.67 -3.32
C VAL A 296 10.78 -20.26 -3.71
N ASP A 297 10.81 -20.95 -4.83
CA ASP A 297 11.99 -21.54 -5.46
C ASP A 297 12.79 -20.49 -6.26
N HIS A 298 12.13 -19.42 -6.73
CA HIS A 298 12.76 -18.33 -7.46
C HIS A 298 12.15 -16.97 -7.07
N PRO A 299 12.97 -15.93 -6.78
CA PRO A 299 12.48 -14.65 -6.27
C PRO A 299 11.54 -13.92 -7.24
N VAL A 300 11.70 -14.12 -8.55
CA VAL A 300 10.84 -13.51 -9.60
C VAL A 300 9.38 -13.97 -9.47
N ARG A 301 9.13 -15.20 -8.97
CA ARG A 301 7.74 -15.65 -8.72
C ARG A 301 7.03 -14.73 -7.73
N GLN A 302 7.73 -14.33 -6.66
CA GLN A 302 7.17 -13.39 -5.70
C GLN A 302 7.01 -11.98 -6.29
N GLY A 303 7.85 -11.59 -7.23
CA GLY A 303 7.66 -10.37 -8.03
C GLY A 303 6.32 -10.35 -8.76
N PHE A 304 5.90 -11.46 -9.36
CA PHE A 304 4.57 -11.57 -10.00
C PHE A 304 3.41 -11.47 -9.00
N TRP A 305 3.57 -11.99 -7.78
CA TRP A 305 2.59 -11.80 -6.71
C TRP A 305 2.46 -10.32 -6.31
N GLY A 306 3.56 -9.56 -6.33
CA GLY A 306 3.51 -8.10 -6.17
C GLY A 306 2.73 -7.39 -7.29
N VAL A 307 2.79 -7.89 -8.54
CA VAL A 307 1.95 -7.39 -9.65
C VAL A 307 0.47 -7.66 -9.38
N THR A 308 0.14 -8.85 -8.86
CA THR A 308 -1.25 -9.21 -8.50
C THR A 308 -1.79 -8.32 -7.39
N GLU A 309 -0.98 -8.00 -6.38
CA GLU A 309 -1.33 -7.01 -5.35
C GLU A 309 -1.70 -5.66 -5.97
N MET A 310 -0.87 -5.16 -6.89
CA MET A 310 -1.12 -3.91 -7.60
C MET A 310 -2.43 -3.94 -8.41
N PHE A 311 -2.72 -5.07 -9.06
CA PHE A 311 -3.93 -5.22 -9.85
C PHE A 311 -5.19 -5.19 -8.99
N VAL A 312 -5.21 -5.88 -7.85
CA VAL A 312 -6.35 -5.87 -6.91
C VAL A 312 -6.57 -4.45 -6.37
N SER A 313 -5.51 -3.78 -5.95
CA SER A 313 -5.55 -2.39 -5.47
C SER A 313 -6.08 -1.43 -6.55
N PHE A 314 -5.61 -1.58 -7.80
CA PHE A 314 -6.08 -0.81 -8.95
C PHE A 314 -7.59 -0.97 -9.18
N LEU A 315 -8.12 -2.19 -9.10
CA LEU A 315 -9.55 -2.42 -9.28
C LEU A 315 -10.39 -1.72 -8.21
N VAL A 316 -9.99 -1.85 -6.93
CA VAL A 316 -10.71 -1.22 -5.80
C VAL A 316 -10.72 0.31 -5.96
N THR A 317 -9.57 0.92 -6.23
CA THR A 317 -9.46 2.38 -6.38
C THR A 317 -10.20 2.90 -7.61
N SER A 318 -10.11 2.18 -8.73
CA SER A 318 -10.79 2.58 -9.99
C SER A 318 -12.30 2.52 -9.87
N LEU A 319 -12.84 1.44 -9.28
CA LEU A 319 -14.28 1.32 -9.04
C LEU A 319 -14.79 2.43 -8.11
N THR A 320 -14.07 2.73 -7.02
CA THR A 320 -14.44 3.82 -6.12
C THR A 320 -14.47 5.16 -6.84
N ALA A 321 -13.40 5.48 -7.59
CA ALA A 321 -13.28 6.75 -8.29
C ALA A 321 -14.33 6.92 -9.39
N LEU A 322 -14.53 5.92 -10.25
CA LEU A 322 -15.50 5.96 -11.35
C LEU A 322 -16.95 6.08 -10.82
N THR A 323 -17.27 5.34 -9.75
CA THR A 323 -18.60 5.43 -9.13
C THR A 323 -18.82 6.81 -8.52
N PHE A 324 -17.80 7.40 -7.87
CA PHE A 324 -17.90 8.75 -7.34
C PHE A 324 -18.07 9.80 -8.44
N ILE A 325 -17.36 9.68 -9.55
CA ILE A 325 -17.55 10.55 -10.72
C ILE A 325 -18.97 10.39 -11.30
N ALA A 326 -19.41 9.16 -11.52
CA ALA A 326 -20.74 8.85 -12.08
C ALA A 326 -21.89 9.38 -11.19
N SER A 327 -21.69 9.45 -9.88
CA SER A 327 -22.68 10.02 -8.95
C SER A 327 -22.91 11.53 -9.13
N GLY A 328 -21.93 12.26 -9.68
CA GLY A 328 -21.95 13.72 -9.80
C GLY A 328 -21.64 14.46 -8.48
N LEU A 329 -21.46 13.75 -7.37
CA LEU A 329 -21.24 14.37 -6.04
C LEU A 329 -19.94 15.17 -5.97
N TRP A 330 -18.95 14.83 -6.78
CA TRP A 330 -17.66 15.54 -6.85
C TRP A 330 -17.80 17.03 -7.24
N GLN A 331 -18.88 17.39 -7.95
CA GLN A 331 -19.16 18.77 -8.35
C GLN A 331 -19.64 19.65 -7.18
N LYS A 332 -20.11 19.05 -6.08
CA LYS A 332 -20.62 19.78 -4.92
C LYS A 332 -19.49 20.32 -4.03
N GLY A 333 -18.25 19.83 -4.21
CA GLY A 333 -17.14 20.14 -3.33
C GLY A 333 -17.32 19.55 -1.92
N GLY A 334 -16.66 20.14 -0.93
CA GLY A 334 -16.71 19.70 0.45
C GLY A 334 -15.53 18.80 0.86
N SER A 335 -15.60 18.23 2.05
CA SER A 335 -14.58 17.30 2.53
C SER A 335 -14.75 15.89 1.92
N ALA A 336 -13.62 15.15 1.83
CA ALA A 336 -13.66 13.78 1.33
C ALA A 336 -14.54 12.86 2.18
N THR A 337 -14.62 13.10 3.48
CA THR A 337 -15.45 12.33 4.40
C THR A 337 -16.93 12.58 4.15
N GLU A 338 -17.35 13.85 4.03
CA GLU A 338 -18.73 14.22 3.73
C GLU A 338 -19.18 13.69 2.36
N ALA A 339 -18.31 13.82 1.35
CA ALA A 339 -18.59 13.31 0.01
C ALA A 339 -18.70 11.78 -0.03
N ALA A 340 -17.86 11.06 0.71
CA ALA A 340 -17.96 9.62 0.86
C ALA A 340 -19.25 9.23 1.61
N GLN A 341 -19.58 9.91 2.71
CA GLN A 341 -20.82 9.68 3.44
C GLN A 341 -22.06 9.92 2.55
N ALA A 342 -22.04 10.98 1.74
CA ALA A 342 -23.12 11.26 0.78
C ALA A 342 -23.21 10.17 -0.30
N LEU A 343 -22.07 9.68 -0.82
CA LEU A 343 -22.04 8.61 -1.82
C LEU A 343 -22.65 7.32 -1.27
N PHE A 344 -22.13 6.85 -0.13
CA PHE A 344 -22.60 5.60 0.48
C PHE A 344 -23.98 5.75 1.11
N GLY A 345 -24.35 6.94 1.58
CA GLY A 345 -25.69 7.26 2.11
C GLY A 345 -26.83 7.21 1.07
N ALA A 346 -26.50 7.08 -0.22
CA ALA A 346 -27.49 6.82 -1.24
C ALA A 346 -28.20 5.45 -1.11
N HIS A 347 -27.66 4.55 -0.26
CA HIS A 347 -28.25 3.26 0.08
C HIS A 347 -28.64 3.22 1.57
N PRO A 348 -29.80 2.68 1.98
CA PRO A 348 -30.27 2.70 3.37
C PRO A 348 -29.31 2.13 4.42
N LEU A 349 -28.55 1.10 4.06
CA LEU A 349 -27.54 0.48 4.91
C LEU A 349 -26.12 1.01 4.63
N GLY A 350 -25.94 1.94 3.72
CA GLY A 350 -24.64 2.37 3.21
C GLY A 350 -23.73 2.93 4.29
N GLY A 351 -24.26 3.72 5.23
CA GLY A 351 -23.47 4.26 6.36
C GLY A 351 -22.91 3.18 7.28
N VAL A 352 -23.72 2.17 7.62
CA VAL A 352 -23.27 1.04 8.47
C VAL A 352 -22.25 0.17 7.71
N ILE A 353 -22.51 -0.14 6.45
CA ILE A 353 -21.58 -0.93 5.63
C ILE A 353 -20.26 -0.19 5.45
N LEU A 354 -20.29 1.12 5.23
CA LEU A 354 -19.10 1.96 5.14
C LEU A 354 -18.30 1.91 6.46
N ALA A 355 -18.96 2.07 7.60
CA ALA A 355 -18.32 2.02 8.92
C ALA A 355 -17.62 0.67 9.16
N LEU A 356 -18.31 -0.45 8.87
CA LEU A 356 -17.73 -1.79 8.95
C LEU A 356 -16.56 -1.99 7.98
N THR A 357 -16.69 -1.48 6.75
CA THR A 357 -15.63 -1.54 5.74
C THR A 357 -14.40 -0.78 6.22
N VAL A 358 -14.57 0.45 6.74
CA VAL A 358 -13.49 1.26 7.31
C VAL A 358 -12.83 0.52 8.47
N ALA A 359 -13.60 -0.05 9.39
CA ALA A 359 -13.08 -0.77 10.56
C ALA A 359 -12.24 -1.99 10.15
N VAL A 360 -12.74 -2.82 9.24
CA VAL A 360 -12.02 -4.03 8.77
C VAL A 360 -10.81 -3.66 7.91
N PHE A 361 -10.90 -2.59 7.09
CA PHE A 361 -9.77 -2.09 6.31
C PHE A 361 -8.65 -1.61 7.22
N ALA A 362 -8.98 -0.76 8.19
CA ALA A 362 -8.03 -0.23 9.16
C ALA A 362 -7.37 -1.33 9.98
N LEU A 363 -8.16 -2.27 10.50
CA LEU A 363 -7.65 -3.38 11.32
C LEU A 363 -6.61 -4.23 10.58
N GLY A 364 -6.89 -4.57 9.32
CA GLY A 364 -5.94 -5.32 8.51
C GLY A 364 -4.65 -4.55 8.26
N THR A 365 -4.74 -3.24 8.02
CA THR A 365 -3.57 -2.36 7.86
C THR A 365 -2.76 -2.30 9.15
N MET A 366 -3.39 -2.16 10.32
CA MET A 366 -2.72 -2.13 11.61
C MET A 366 -1.88 -3.39 11.85
N VAL A 367 -2.47 -4.57 11.63
CA VAL A 367 -1.77 -5.84 11.84
C VAL A 367 -0.56 -5.98 10.90
N ALA A 368 -0.71 -5.66 9.62
CA ALA A 368 0.38 -5.78 8.66
C ALA A 368 1.51 -4.76 8.93
N TRP A 369 1.17 -3.51 9.22
CA TRP A 369 2.15 -2.48 9.55
C TRP A 369 2.82 -2.72 10.90
N GLY A 370 2.13 -3.33 11.87
CA GLY A 370 2.72 -3.77 13.13
C GLY A 370 3.86 -4.76 12.89
N PHE A 371 3.67 -5.72 11.99
CA PHE A 371 4.72 -6.65 11.57
C PHE A 371 5.86 -5.93 10.82
N TYR A 372 5.55 -5.00 9.91
CA TYR A 372 6.59 -4.26 9.17
C TYR A 372 7.49 -3.45 10.09
N GLY A 373 6.88 -2.71 11.01
CA GLY A 373 7.63 -1.91 11.97
C GLY A 373 8.44 -2.77 12.95
N GLU A 374 7.90 -3.92 13.38
CA GLU A 374 8.63 -4.89 14.21
C GLU A 374 9.88 -5.42 13.51
N GLU A 375 9.77 -5.83 12.23
CA GLU A 375 10.91 -6.32 11.45
C GLU A 375 11.96 -5.22 11.24
N ALA A 376 11.54 -3.98 11.00
CA ALA A 376 12.44 -2.84 10.88
C ALA A 376 13.12 -2.52 12.21
N ALA A 377 12.41 -2.55 13.33
CA ALA A 377 12.98 -2.37 14.66
C ALA A 377 13.94 -3.49 15.04
N ALA A 378 13.61 -4.74 14.72
CA ALA A 378 14.49 -5.90 14.94
C ALA A 378 15.78 -5.82 14.12
N PHE A 379 15.74 -5.27 12.92
CA PHE A 379 16.93 -4.99 12.12
C PHE A 379 17.87 -3.98 12.81
N LEU A 380 17.32 -2.95 13.48
CA LEU A 380 18.08 -1.90 14.15
C LEU A 380 18.65 -2.33 15.50
N PHE A 381 17.84 -3.00 16.32
CA PHE A 381 18.09 -3.22 17.75
C PHE A 381 18.23 -4.70 18.11
N GLY A 382 18.09 -5.61 17.14
CA GLY A 382 18.12 -7.05 17.37
C GLY A 382 16.77 -7.62 17.82
N GLU A 383 16.72 -8.96 17.98
CA GLU A 383 15.49 -9.72 18.23
C GLU A 383 14.79 -9.35 19.56
N GLY A 384 15.54 -8.89 20.56
CA GLY A 384 15.00 -8.52 21.88
C GLY A 384 13.99 -7.38 21.84
N ILE A 385 13.98 -6.55 20.79
CA ILE A 385 13.03 -5.41 20.65
C ILE A 385 11.62 -5.84 20.29
N ARG A 386 11.41 -7.08 19.78
CA ARG A 386 10.10 -7.50 19.24
C ARG A 386 8.98 -7.39 20.28
N TRP A 387 9.16 -7.88 21.48
CA TRP A 387 8.13 -7.80 22.52
C TRP A 387 7.85 -6.36 22.99
N PRO A 388 8.85 -5.54 23.35
CA PRO A 388 8.62 -4.11 23.61
C PRO A 388 7.90 -3.40 22.48
N TYR A 389 8.28 -3.68 21.22
CA TYR A 389 7.65 -3.07 20.05
C TYR A 389 6.15 -3.44 19.95
N ARG A 390 5.81 -4.74 20.07
CA ARG A 390 4.43 -5.25 20.04
C ARG A 390 3.57 -4.63 21.13
N LEU A 391 4.09 -4.54 22.35
CA LEU A 391 3.37 -3.94 23.48
C LEU A 391 3.10 -2.45 23.24
N THR A 392 4.11 -1.69 22.80
CA THR A 392 3.95 -0.28 22.45
C THR A 392 2.93 -0.12 21.33
N PHE A 393 3.00 -0.96 20.31
CA PHE A 393 2.09 -0.93 19.17
C PHE A 393 0.64 -1.19 19.61
N ALA A 394 0.40 -2.20 20.44
CA ALA A 394 -0.93 -2.49 20.99
C ALA A 394 -1.45 -1.36 21.88
N THR A 395 -0.59 -0.77 22.71
CA THR A 395 -0.96 0.38 23.55
C THR A 395 -1.40 1.59 22.70
N LEU A 396 -0.67 1.89 21.62
CA LEU A 396 -1.04 2.98 20.72
C LEU A 396 -2.35 2.70 19.96
N ALA A 397 -2.64 1.43 19.68
CA ALA A 397 -3.93 1.04 19.11
C ALA A 397 -5.11 1.36 20.04
N PHE A 398 -4.90 1.26 21.36
CA PHE A 398 -5.89 1.69 22.36
C PHE A 398 -6.10 3.21 22.32
N VAL A 399 -5.02 3.97 22.19
CA VAL A 399 -5.07 5.45 22.25
C VAL A 399 -5.70 6.06 21.01
N GLY A 400 -5.53 5.46 19.83
CA GLY A 400 -5.96 6.03 18.56
C GLY A 400 -7.41 6.52 18.50
N PRO A 401 -8.42 5.76 18.93
CA PRO A 401 -9.81 6.20 18.96
C PRO A 401 -10.11 7.33 19.97
N LEU A 402 -9.22 7.59 20.93
CA LEU A 402 -9.35 8.66 21.91
C LEU A 402 -8.90 10.02 21.36
N GLY A 403 -8.10 10.04 20.28
CA GLY A 403 -7.58 11.27 19.64
C GLY A 403 -6.38 11.90 20.35
N GLY A 404 -6.01 13.11 19.93
CA GLY A 404 -5.04 13.95 20.65
C GLY A 404 -3.56 13.73 20.28
N LEU A 405 -3.26 13.01 19.18
CA LEU A 405 -1.89 12.71 18.76
C LEU A 405 -1.57 13.24 17.36
N GLU A 406 -2.24 14.30 16.91
CA GLU A 406 -2.10 14.90 15.57
C GLU A 406 -0.64 15.29 15.23
N PRO A 407 0.18 15.87 16.14
CA PRO A 407 1.57 16.18 15.84
C PRO A 407 2.40 14.94 15.56
N PHE A 408 2.17 13.85 16.30
CA PHE A 408 2.86 12.59 16.07
C PHE A 408 2.43 11.95 14.75
N LEU A 409 1.16 12.03 14.38
CA LEU A 409 0.65 11.55 13.09
C LEU A 409 1.29 12.31 11.93
N ALA A 410 1.42 13.63 12.02
CA ALA A 410 2.06 14.45 11.00
C ALA A 410 3.54 14.08 10.81
N ILE A 411 4.28 13.87 11.90
CA ILE A 411 5.69 13.43 11.84
C ILE A 411 5.79 12.03 11.24
N SER A 412 4.95 11.11 11.68
CA SER A 412 4.92 9.73 11.19
C SER A 412 4.60 9.64 9.69
N ASP A 413 3.68 10.48 9.20
CA ASP A 413 3.38 10.58 7.77
C ASP A 413 4.61 11.03 6.98
N THR A 414 5.32 12.06 7.45
CA THR A 414 6.57 12.51 6.82
C THR A 414 7.64 11.42 6.80
N LEU A 415 7.79 10.66 7.89
CA LEU A 415 8.75 9.54 7.96
C LEU A 415 8.37 8.41 7.01
N ASN A 416 7.08 8.14 6.84
CA ASN A 416 6.60 7.19 5.83
C ASN A 416 7.03 7.58 4.41
N GLY A 417 6.93 8.85 4.08
CA GLY A 417 7.40 9.31 2.80
C GLY A 417 8.93 9.30 2.68
N LEU A 418 9.66 9.65 3.76
CA LEU A 418 11.12 9.65 3.78
C LEU A 418 11.72 8.25 3.59
N MET A 419 11.05 7.17 4.03
CA MET A 419 11.55 5.82 3.81
C MET A 419 11.61 5.43 2.31
N ALA A 420 10.86 6.11 1.46
CA ALA A 420 10.91 5.89 0.03
C ALA A 420 12.26 6.29 -0.58
N ILE A 421 12.94 7.31 -0.05
CA ILE A 421 14.20 7.81 -0.62
C ILE A 421 15.27 6.72 -0.65
N PRO A 422 15.66 6.10 0.47
CA PRO A 422 16.63 5.00 0.44
C PRO A 422 16.15 3.81 -0.38
N ASN A 423 14.85 3.53 -0.39
CA ASN A 423 14.29 2.44 -1.17
C ASN A 423 14.42 2.67 -2.67
N LEU A 424 13.97 3.81 -3.19
CA LEU A 424 14.05 4.14 -4.62
C LEU A 424 15.50 4.18 -5.13
N LEU A 425 16.42 4.73 -4.33
CA LEU A 425 17.86 4.67 -4.64
C LEU A 425 18.34 3.21 -4.73
N GLY A 426 17.93 2.36 -3.80
CA GLY A 426 18.22 0.94 -3.82
C GLY A 426 17.69 0.24 -5.07
N LEU A 427 16.45 0.51 -5.46
CA LEU A 427 15.83 -0.08 -6.65
C LEU A 427 16.58 0.30 -7.93
N VAL A 428 17.02 1.55 -8.06
CA VAL A 428 17.82 2.00 -9.21
C VAL A 428 19.18 1.30 -9.23
N LEU A 429 19.90 1.31 -8.11
CA LEU A 429 21.26 0.75 -8.03
C LEU A 429 21.27 -0.79 -8.16
N LEU A 430 20.25 -1.46 -7.62
CA LEU A 430 20.09 -2.92 -7.71
C LEU A 430 19.29 -3.36 -8.96
N GLY A 431 18.86 -2.44 -9.80
CA GLY A 431 18.11 -2.73 -11.02
C GLY A 431 18.84 -3.70 -11.97
N GLY A 432 20.19 -3.67 -12.00
CA GLY A 432 20.99 -4.63 -12.74
C GLY A 432 20.90 -6.06 -12.20
N VAL A 433 20.85 -6.22 -10.87
CA VAL A 433 20.65 -7.52 -10.21
C VAL A 433 19.27 -8.06 -10.53
N MET A 434 18.24 -7.23 -10.36
CA MET A 434 16.86 -7.57 -10.67
C MET A 434 16.70 -8.00 -12.14
N GLY A 435 17.29 -7.27 -13.09
CA GLY A 435 17.26 -7.62 -14.51
C GLY A 435 17.90 -8.99 -14.81
N ARG A 436 19.01 -9.34 -14.13
CA ARG A 436 19.63 -10.68 -14.28
C ARG A 436 18.73 -11.77 -13.71
N LEU A 437 18.08 -11.54 -12.58
CA LEU A 437 17.12 -12.51 -12.00
C LEU A 437 15.94 -12.77 -12.94
N VAL A 438 15.39 -11.72 -13.53
CA VAL A 438 14.30 -11.86 -14.52
C VAL A 438 14.75 -12.63 -15.74
N TYR A 439 15.94 -12.31 -16.27
CA TYR A 439 16.50 -12.99 -17.43
C TYR A 439 16.76 -14.48 -17.17
N GLY A 440 17.37 -14.82 -16.02
CA GLY A 440 17.63 -16.20 -15.59
C GLY A 440 16.33 -16.99 -15.40
N PHE A 441 15.32 -16.39 -14.77
CA PHE A 441 14.00 -17.01 -14.58
C PHE A 441 13.38 -17.48 -15.90
N PHE A 442 13.36 -16.61 -16.93
CA PHE A 442 12.79 -16.96 -18.24
C PHE A 442 13.63 -17.95 -19.04
N ARG A 443 14.86 -18.22 -18.62
CA ARG A 443 15.73 -19.28 -19.16
C ARG A 443 15.67 -20.59 -18.38
N GLY A 444 14.93 -20.63 -17.26
CA GLY A 444 14.89 -21.77 -16.37
C GLY A 444 16.17 -21.98 -15.56
N GLU A 445 16.97 -20.92 -15.38
CA GLU A 445 18.19 -21.00 -14.57
C GLU A 445 17.82 -21.13 -13.08
N PRO A 446 18.48 -22.06 -12.33
CA PRO A 446 18.19 -22.24 -10.92
C PRO A 446 18.63 -21.00 -10.13
N TRP A 447 17.81 -20.59 -9.15
CA TRP A 447 18.19 -19.52 -8.26
C TRP A 447 19.04 -20.03 -7.09
N VAL A 448 20.13 -19.31 -6.83
CA VAL A 448 20.98 -19.55 -5.68
C VAL A 448 20.94 -18.33 -4.75
N LEU A 449 20.70 -18.58 -3.46
CA LEU A 449 20.69 -17.51 -2.46
C LEU A 449 22.09 -16.88 -2.37
N PRO A 450 22.23 -15.54 -2.48
CA PRO A 450 23.53 -14.89 -2.31
C PRO A 450 24.04 -15.11 -0.88
N ARG A 451 25.34 -15.44 -0.78
CA ARG A 451 26.05 -15.68 0.49
C ARG A 451 26.23 -14.40 1.31
#